data_d6aac426b1d7b564d9e929034f713ef0
#
_entry.id   d6aac426b1d7b564d9e929034f713ef0
#
_cell.length_a   1.000
_cell.length_b   1.000
_cell.length_c   1.000
_cell.angle_alpha   90.00
_cell.angle_beta   90.00
_cell.angle_gamma   90.00
#
_symmetry.space_group_name_H-M   'P 1'
#
loop_
_entity.id
_entity.type
_entity.pdbx_description
1 polymer ?
#
loop_
_entity_poly.entity_id
_entity_poly.type
_entity_poly.pdbx_seq_one_letter_code
_entity_poly.pdbx_strand_id
1 'polypeptide(L)'
;MSKYDIIIIGSGLGGLECGAILSKEGYHVCVLEKNELFGGCFQTYQRGGHRMDTGIHYIGSLDEGQIMNQYFRYFGIMDKLSIKRMDEEVFDRIYYKDAIYDYAMGHERFMETLCHSFPQDRKSTRLNS
;
A
#
# COMPACT_ATOMS: atom_id res chain seq x y z
N MET A 1 -29.60 -0.59 26.54
CA MET A 1 -29.31 -0.66 25.09
C MET A 1 -27.83 -0.53 24.95
N SER A 2 -27.16 -1.46 24.22
CA SER A 2 -25.73 -1.33 23.93
C SER A 2 -25.54 -0.09 23.03
N LYS A 3 -24.53 0.70 23.31
CA LYS A 3 -24.20 1.90 22.53
C LYS A 3 -23.65 1.54 21.15
N TYR A 4 -23.10 0.34 21.00
CA TYR A 4 -22.49 -0.19 19.79
C TYR A 4 -22.93 -1.63 19.57
N ASP A 5 -23.07 -2.02 18.31
CA ASP A 5 -23.38 -3.39 17.88
C ASP A 5 -22.10 -4.22 17.80
N ILE A 6 -21.01 -3.59 17.37
CA ILE A 6 -19.72 -4.25 17.10
C ILE A 6 -18.58 -3.43 17.69
N ILE A 7 -17.62 -4.13 18.31
CA ILE A 7 -16.37 -3.54 18.80
C ILE A 7 -15.22 -4.20 18.03
N ILE A 8 -14.37 -3.36 17.42
CA ILE A 8 -13.14 -3.78 16.73
C ILE A 8 -11.94 -3.33 17.56
N ILE A 9 -11.01 -4.22 17.80
CA ILE A 9 -9.78 -3.92 18.54
C ILE A 9 -8.62 -3.74 17.55
N GLY A 10 -8.08 -2.52 17.53
CA GLY A 10 -7.00 -2.09 16.65
C GLY A 10 -7.49 -1.32 15.42
N SER A 11 -6.86 -0.18 15.17
CA SER A 11 -7.13 0.71 14.04
C SER A 11 -6.09 0.61 12.93
N GLY A 12 -5.46 -0.53 12.77
CA GLY A 12 -4.69 -0.84 11.56
C GLY A 12 -5.60 -0.96 10.33
N LEU A 13 -5.04 -1.14 9.14
CA LEU A 13 -5.81 -1.17 7.88
C LEU A 13 -7.01 -2.13 7.97
N GLY A 14 -6.79 -3.38 8.38
CA GLY A 14 -7.87 -4.37 8.48
C GLY A 14 -8.98 -3.98 9.45
N GLY A 15 -8.65 -3.37 10.60
CA GLY A 15 -9.65 -2.88 11.54
C GLY A 15 -10.46 -1.70 10.99
N LEU A 16 -9.81 -0.78 10.30
CA LEU A 16 -10.46 0.36 9.66
C LEU A 16 -11.35 -0.06 8.48
N GLU A 17 -10.87 -0.97 7.64
CA GLU A 17 -11.66 -1.52 6.52
C GLU A 17 -12.88 -2.28 7.01
N CYS A 18 -12.69 -3.18 7.98
CA CYS A 18 -13.79 -3.92 8.61
C CYS A 18 -14.83 -2.97 9.21
N GLY A 19 -14.38 -1.96 9.95
CA GLY A 19 -15.25 -0.94 10.52
C GLY A 19 -16.02 -0.14 9.48
N ALA A 20 -15.36 0.24 8.39
CA ALA A 20 -15.98 0.98 7.29
C ALA A 20 -17.06 0.13 6.57
N ILE A 21 -16.76 -1.15 6.29
CA ILE A 21 -17.72 -2.07 5.65
C ILE A 21 -18.94 -2.27 6.56
N LEU A 22 -18.72 -2.63 7.81
CA LEU A 22 -19.82 -2.90 8.75
C LEU A 22 -20.67 -1.65 9.02
N SER A 23 -20.05 -0.47 9.06
CA SER A 23 -20.80 0.79 9.17
C SER A 23 -21.65 1.08 7.94
N LYS A 24 -21.19 0.71 6.74
CA LYS A 24 -22.00 0.81 5.50
C LYS A 24 -23.19 -0.15 5.51
N GLU A 25 -23.03 -1.31 6.16
CA GLU A 25 -24.11 -2.28 6.36
C GLU A 25 -25.10 -1.86 7.47
N GLY A 26 -24.88 -0.70 8.10
CA GLY A 26 -25.82 -0.12 9.07
C GLY A 26 -25.53 -0.45 10.53
N TYR A 27 -24.41 -1.13 10.83
CA TYR A 27 -24.02 -1.40 12.21
C TYR A 27 -23.39 -0.19 12.90
N HIS A 28 -23.67 0.00 14.17
CA HIS A 28 -22.96 0.95 15.02
C HIS A 28 -21.64 0.33 15.49
N VAL A 29 -20.55 0.72 14.83
CA VAL A 29 -19.22 0.15 15.08
C VAL A 29 -18.38 1.06 15.96
N CYS A 30 -17.67 0.48 16.92
CA CYS A 30 -16.65 1.15 17.72
C CYS A 30 -15.29 0.52 17.45
N VAL A 31 -14.31 1.31 17.06
CA VAL A 31 -12.91 0.88 16.89
C VAL A 31 -12.12 1.37 18.07
N LEU A 32 -11.48 0.45 18.81
CA LEU A 32 -10.62 0.74 19.94
C LEU A 32 -9.16 0.67 19.51
N GLU A 33 -8.42 1.74 19.76
CA GLU A 33 -6.99 1.84 19.49
C GLU A 33 -6.24 2.15 20.79
N LYS A 34 -5.13 1.43 21.04
CA LYS A 34 -4.29 1.64 22.22
C LYS A 34 -3.32 2.80 22.10
N ASN A 35 -2.96 3.16 20.87
CA ASN A 35 -2.02 4.23 20.56
C ASN A 35 -2.78 5.56 20.39
N GLU A 36 -2.08 6.67 20.54
CA GLU A 36 -2.64 8.00 20.31
C GLU A 36 -3.01 8.24 18.85
N LEU A 37 -2.30 7.61 17.92
CA LEU A 37 -2.54 7.71 16.48
C LEU A 37 -3.17 6.41 15.96
N PHE A 38 -4.17 6.52 15.11
CA PHE A 38 -4.77 5.41 14.38
C PHE A 38 -4.02 5.15 13.07
N GLY A 39 -4.27 3.98 12.43
CA GLY A 39 -3.75 3.65 11.10
C GLY A 39 -2.69 2.54 11.08
N GLY A 40 -2.12 2.16 12.21
CA GLY A 40 -1.12 1.09 12.27
C GLY A 40 0.10 1.40 11.39
N CYS A 41 0.45 0.53 10.44
CA CYS A 41 1.57 0.75 9.51
C CYS A 41 1.35 1.89 8.49
N PHE A 42 0.13 2.43 8.41
CA PHE A 42 -0.19 3.60 7.57
C PHE A 42 -0.03 4.93 8.32
N GLN A 43 0.44 4.90 9.54
CA GLN A 43 0.72 6.12 10.30
C GLN A 43 1.88 6.90 9.69
N THR A 44 1.88 8.19 9.94
CA THR A 44 3.02 9.05 9.67
C THR A 44 3.62 9.54 10.97
N TYR A 45 4.90 9.88 10.97
CA TYR A 45 5.57 10.52 12.09
C TYR A 45 6.33 11.77 11.63
N GLN A 46 6.66 12.64 12.56
CA GLN A 46 7.43 13.84 12.26
C GLN A 46 8.85 13.72 12.83
N ARG A 47 9.83 14.06 12.00
CA ARG A 47 11.23 14.13 12.43
C ARG A 47 11.95 15.27 11.70
N GLY A 48 12.60 16.15 12.45
CA GLY A 48 13.35 17.28 11.89
C GLY A 48 12.49 18.23 11.04
N GLY A 49 11.20 18.42 11.39
CA GLY A 49 10.27 19.26 10.63
C GLY A 49 9.67 18.60 9.39
N HIS A 50 10.06 17.34 9.09
CA HIS A 50 9.54 16.57 7.95
C HIS A 50 8.54 15.52 8.41
N ARG A 51 7.48 15.33 7.62
CA ARG A 51 6.55 14.21 7.77
C ARG A 51 7.10 13.00 7.01
N MET A 52 7.16 11.87 7.67
CA MET A 52 7.66 10.61 7.15
C MET A 52 6.61 9.51 7.33
N ASP A 53 6.53 8.61 6.38
CA ASP A 53 5.67 7.44 6.46
C ASP A 53 6.33 6.33 7.26
N THR A 54 5.53 5.57 8.01
CA THR A 54 6.03 4.48 8.85
C THR A 54 6.33 3.21 8.04
N GLY A 55 5.46 2.85 7.11
CA GLY A 55 5.58 1.56 6.43
C GLY A 55 5.15 1.52 4.97
N ILE A 56 4.45 2.54 4.46
CA ILE A 56 4.00 2.57 3.06
C ILE A 56 4.44 3.87 2.40
N HIS A 57 5.24 3.74 1.35
CA HIS A 57 5.80 4.87 0.61
C HIS A 57 5.18 5.01 -0.79
N TYR A 58 4.71 3.90 -1.37
CA TYR A 58 4.00 3.86 -2.64
C TYR A 58 2.98 2.72 -2.65
N ILE A 59 2.03 2.76 -3.58
CA ILE A 59 0.97 1.78 -3.72
C ILE A 59 0.80 1.40 -5.18
N GLY A 60 0.55 0.14 -5.45
CA GLY A 60 0.27 -0.37 -6.79
C GLY A 60 -1.21 -0.63 -7.05
N SER A 61 -1.51 -1.07 -8.26
CA SER A 61 -2.86 -1.51 -8.68
C SER A 61 -3.95 -0.43 -8.56
N LEU A 62 -3.59 0.83 -8.84
CA LEU A 62 -4.50 1.98 -8.80
C LEU A 62 -5.04 2.41 -10.16
N ASP A 63 -4.58 1.83 -11.26
CA ASP A 63 -5.13 2.13 -12.58
C ASP A 63 -6.59 1.67 -12.68
N GLU A 64 -7.32 2.24 -13.63
CA GLU A 64 -8.73 1.93 -13.84
C GLU A 64 -8.94 0.42 -14.04
N GLY A 65 -9.91 -0.14 -13.34
CA GLY A 65 -10.22 -1.58 -13.34
C GLY A 65 -9.31 -2.45 -12.47
N GLN A 66 -8.22 -1.93 -11.93
CA GLN A 66 -7.35 -2.67 -11.02
C GLN A 66 -7.94 -2.76 -9.60
N ILE A 67 -7.48 -3.75 -8.83
CA ILE A 67 -8.09 -4.14 -7.56
C ILE A 67 -8.12 -3.01 -6.51
N MET A 68 -7.01 -2.28 -6.34
CA MET A 68 -6.95 -1.20 -5.36
C MET A 68 -7.78 0.01 -5.79
N ASN A 69 -7.88 0.29 -7.09
CA ASN A 69 -8.78 1.30 -7.62
C ASN A 69 -10.24 0.98 -7.28
N GLN A 70 -10.66 -0.28 -7.46
CA GLN A 70 -12.02 -0.73 -7.12
C GLN A 70 -12.30 -0.56 -5.61
N TYR A 71 -11.37 -0.95 -4.74
CA TYR A 71 -11.52 -0.78 -3.29
C TYR A 71 -11.59 0.69 -2.88
N PHE A 72 -10.74 1.54 -3.43
CA PHE A 72 -10.76 2.97 -3.11
C PHE A 72 -12.04 3.65 -3.60
N ARG A 73 -12.60 3.22 -4.74
CA ARG A 73 -13.92 3.66 -5.19
C ARG A 73 -15.04 3.15 -4.27
N TYR A 74 -14.98 1.88 -3.86
CA TYR A 74 -15.96 1.32 -2.92
C TYR A 74 -15.98 2.10 -1.59
N PHE A 75 -14.82 2.47 -1.06
CA PHE A 75 -14.72 3.27 0.16
C PHE A 75 -15.00 4.77 -0.08
N GLY A 76 -15.10 5.22 -1.30
CA GLY A 76 -15.34 6.64 -1.64
C GLY A 76 -14.16 7.54 -1.33
N ILE A 77 -12.93 7.01 -1.39
CA ILE A 77 -11.70 7.75 -1.10
C ILE A 77 -10.90 8.07 -2.35
N MET A 78 -11.14 7.40 -3.49
CA MET A 78 -10.33 7.56 -4.70
C MET A 78 -10.23 9.02 -5.16
N ASP A 79 -11.36 9.72 -5.21
CA ASP A 79 -11.42 11.12 -5.64
C ASP A 79 -10.91 12.14 -4.60
N LYS A 80 -10.59 11.67 -3.40
CA LYS A 80 -10.06 12.48 -2.30
C LYS A 80 -8.55 12.40 -2.17
N LEU A 81 -7.92 11.52 -2.92
CA LEU A 81 -6.48 11.28 -2.86
C LEU A 81 -5.74 12.08 -3.93
N SER A 82 -4.66 12.73 -3.53
CA SER A 82 -3.72 13.34 -4.46
C SER A 82 -2.68 12.28 -4.84
N ILE A 83 -2.91 11.59 -5.94
CA ILE A 83 -2.07 10.49 -6.41
C ILE A 83 -1.13 11.00 -7.51
N LYS A 84 0.14 10.69 -7.39
CA LYS A 84 1.15 10.93 -8.42
C LYS A 84 1.68 9.60 -8.92
N ARG A 85 1.63 9.41 -10.26
CA ARG A 85 2.27 8.25 -10.89
C ARG A 85 3.78 8.36 -10.75
N MET A 86 4.42 7.27 -10.38
CA MET A 86 5.87 7.17 -10.32
C MET A 86 6.44 6.95 -11.73
N ASP A 87 7.75 7.09 -11.86
CA ASP A 87 8.45 6.86 -13.12
C ASP A 87 8.29 5.39 -13.55
N GLU A 88 7.98 5.16 -14.83
CA GLU A 88 7.72 3.82 -15.34
C GLU A 88 9.00 3.01 -15.56
N GLU A 89 10.10 3.68 -15.87
CA GLU A 89 11.39 3.01 -16.08
C GLU A 89 12.09 2.70 -14.75
N VAL A 90 11.95 3.58 -13.76
CA VAL A 90 12.58 3.42 -12.45
C VAL A 90 11.63 3.92 -11.35
N PHE A 91 10.69 3.09 -10.91
CA PHE A 91 9.80 3.47 -9.81
C PHE A 91 10.46 3.29 -8.42
N ASP A 92 11.46 2.40 -8.33
CA ASP A 92 12.23 2.19 -7.12
C ASP A 92 13.69 1.90 -7.47
N ARG A 93 14.62 2.27 -6.56
CA ARG A 93 16.05 2.12 -6.75
C ARG A 93 16.72 1.69 -5.47
N ILE A 94 17.39 0.55 -5.49
CA ILE A 94 18.11 0.01 -4.35
C ILE A 94 19.61 0.21 -4.52
N TYR A 95 20.22 0.86 -3.54
CA TYR A 95 21.66 0.97 -3.42
C TYR A 95 22.16 -0.10 -2.45
N TYR A 96 22.96 -1.02 -2.95
CA TYR A 96 23.55 -2.07 -2.11
C TYR A 96 25.02 -2.24 -2.42
N LYS A 97 25.88 -1.94 -1.43
CA LYS A 97 27.32 -1.86 -1.60
C LYS A 97 27.68 -0.89 -2.75
N ASP A 98 28.40 -1.38 -3.76
CA ASP A 98 28.85 -0.60 -4.91
C ASP A 98 27.92 -0.79 -6.14
N ALA A 99 26.75 -1.40 -5.96
CA ALA A 99 25.81 -1.67 -7.03
C ALA A 99 24.49 -0.91 -6.86
N ILE A 100 23.87 -0.61 -7.99
CA ILE A 100 22.57 0.05 -8.09
C ILE A 100 21.63 -0.91 -8.83
N TYR A 101 20.46 -1.12 -8.25
CA TYR A 101 19.41 -1.97 -8.82
C TYR A 101 18.16 -1.13 -9.04
N ASP A 102 17.81 -0.92 -10.29
CA ASP A 102 16.62 -0.19 -10.70
C ASP A 102 15.44 -1.14 -10.90
N TYR A 103 14.24 -0.70 -10.51
CA TYR A 103 13.01 -1.45 -10.67
C TYR A 103 12.06 -0.68 -11.58
N ALA A 104 11.73 -1.27 -12.73
CA ALA A 104 10.78 -0.74 -13.69
C ALA A 104 9.35 -1.18 -13.41
N MET A 105 8.38 -0.37 -13.81
CA MET A 105 6.96 -0.73 -13.75
C MET A 105 6.58 -1.73 -14.83
N GLY A 106 5.69 -2.65 -14.48
CA GLY A 106 5.17 -3.68 -15.35
C GLY A 106 6.01 -4.95 -15.32
N HIS A 107 5.33 -6.09 -15.47
CA HIS A 107 5.94 -7.41 -15.29
C HIS A 107 7.12 -7.65 -16.25
N GLU A 108 6.92 -7.37 -17.52
CA GLU A 108 7.94 -7.61 -18.55
C GLU A 108 9.19 -6.78 -18.32
N ARG A 109 9.05 -5.45 -18.17
CA ARG A 109 10.17 -4.55 -17.90
C ARG A 109 10.89 -4.86 -16.60
N PHE A 110 10.13 -5.18 -15.54
CA PHE A 110 10.70 -5.59 -14.26
C PHE A 110 11.56 -6.86 -14.42
N MET A 111 11.07 -7.85 -15.17
CA MET A 111 11.80 -9.07 -15.48
C MET A 111 13.08 -8.79 -16.29
N GLU A 112 13.00 -7.92 -17.30
CA GLU A 112 14.17 -7.52 -18.09
C GLU A 112 15.24 -6.86 -17.22
N THR A 113 14.83 -5.94 -16.32
CA THR A 113 15.73 -5.25 -15.38
C THR A 113 16.42 -6.24 -14.45
N LEU A 114 15.66 -7.20 -13.90
CA LEU A 114 16.23 -8.26 -13.05
C LEU A 114 17.19 -9.17 -13.84
N CYS A 115 16.83 -9.59 -15.05
CA CYS A 115 17.69 -10.41 -15.91
C CYS A 115 18.99 -9.68 -16.29
N HIS A 116 18.94 -8.36 -16.44
CA HIS A 116 20.13 -7.56 -16.68
C HIS A 116 21.03 -7.50 -15.45
N SER A 117 20.45 -7.29 -14.28
CA SER A 117 21.16 -7.21 -13.00
C SER A 117 21.72 -8.56 -12.54
N PHE A 118 21.03 -9.66 -12.87
CA PHE A 118 21.37 -11.03 -12.46
C PHE A 118 21.43 -11.99 -13.64
N PRO A 119 22.40 -11.86 -14.55
CA PRO A 119 22.44 -12.63 -15.81
C PRO A 119 22.60 -14.12 -15.62
N GLN A 120 23.13 -14.58 -14.49
CA GLN A 120 23.29 -15.99 -14.16
C GLN A 120 21.97 -16.68 -13.74
N ASP A 121 20.96 -15.89 -13.31
CA ASP A 121 19.69 -16.41 -12.79
C ASP A 121 18.55 -16.38 -13.81
N ARG A 122 18.89 -16.19 -15.07
CA ARG A 122 17.92 -16.11 -16.20
C ARG A 122 16.98 -17.31 -16.33
N LYS A 123 17.36 -18.48 -15.77
CA LYS A 123 16.54 -19.70 -15.87
C LYS A 123 15.41 -19.74 -14.85
N SER A 124 15.63 -19.26 -13.64
CA SER A 124 14.61 -19.25 -12.58
C SER A 124 13.53 -18.20 -12.84
N THR A 125 13.88 -17.10 -13.50
CA THR A 125 12.98 -15.99 -13.81
C THR A 125 11.99 -16.32 -14.94
N ARG A 126 12.31 -17.26 -15.84
CA ARG A 126 11.43 -17.70 -16.94
C ARG A 126 10.46 -18.82 -16.60
N LEU A 127 10.64 -19.52 -15.47
CA LEU A 127 9.86 -20.70 -15.11
C LEU A 127 8.57 -20.39 -14.33
N ASN A 128 8.34 -19.14 -13.96
CA ASN A 128 7.18 -18.71 -13.19
C ASN A 128 6.26 -17.71 -13.92
N SER A 129 6.37 -17.63 -15.24
CA SER A 129 5.49 -16.83 -16.12
C SER A 129 4.48 -17.70 -16.86
#